data_f031c893fa3fb364bfc79fd95cb2149d
#
_entry.id   f031c893fa3fb364bfc79fd95cb2149d
#
_cell.length_a   1.000
_cell.length_b   1.000
_cell.length_c   1.000
_cell.angle_alpha   90.00
_cell.angle_beta   90.00
_cell.angle_gamma   90.00
#
_symmetry.space_group_name_H-M   'P 1'
#
loop_
_entity.id
_entity.type
_entity.pdbx_description
1 polymer ?
#
loop_
_entity_poly.entity_id
_entity_poly.type
_entity_poly.pdbx_seq_one_letter_code
_entity_poly.pdbx_strand_id
1 'polypeptide(L)'
;MVLPCRADDLADDEEFRQRATRLSGRHAHAIIDGVQELSRLGLLATASAEIRAHPCPPMFKLYILNGEEVFFGFYPITRATIPLPGGDRDMYDLMGKDAVVFHHSVHSGQPTDIPYIDQARTWFDSMWDTISYEHPA
;
A
#
# COMPACT_ATOMS: atom_id res chain seq x y z
N MET A 1 -6.40 20.97 0.24
CA MET A 1 -6.50 21.07 -1.23
C MET A 1 -5.58 19.99 -1.80
N VAL A 2 -6.14 18.90 -2.27
CA VAL A 2 -5.36 17.86 -2.95
C VAL A 2 -5.14 18.37 -4.37
N LEU A 3 -3.90 18.67 -4.71
CA LEU A 3 -3.54 18.97 -6.11
C LEU A 3 -3.77 17.68 -6.91
N PRO A 4 -4.55 17.70 -7.99
CA PRO A 4 -4.63 16.56 -8.87
C PRO A 4 -3.22 16.30 -9.41
N CYS A 5 -2.70 15.09 -9.20
CA CYS A 5 -1.57 14.61 -10.00
C CYS A 5 -2.02 14.72 -11.44
N ARG A 6 -1.35 15.51 -12.26
CA ARG A 6 -1.54 15.44 -13.69
C ARG A 6 -1.03 14.07 -14.10
N ALA A 7 -1.97 13.17 -14.32
CA ALA A 7 -1.69 11.82 -14.79
C ALA A 7 -0.91 11.84 -16.13
N ASP A 8 -1.03 12.92 -16.87
CA ASP A 8 -0.40 13.10 -18.19
C ASP A 8 1.14 13.16 -18.11
N ASP A 9 1.71 13.70 -17.03
CA ASP A 9 3.17 13.80 -16.89
C ASP A 9 3.85 12.49 -16.43
N LEU A 10 3.07 11.53 -15.88
CA LEU A 10 3.56 10.23 -15.42
C LEU A 10 3.13 9.07 -16.36
N ALA A 11 2.12 9.31 -17.21
CA ALA A 11 1.51 8.27 -18.03
C ALA A 11 2.36 7.87 -19.25
N ASP A 12 3.25 8.72 -19.72
CA ASP A 12 4.01 8.51 -20.96
C ASP A 12 5.37 7.85 -20.80
N ASP A 13 5.84 7.63 -19.55
CA ASP A 13 7.10 6.93 -19.33
C ASP A 13 6.87 5.42 -19.18
N GLU A 14 7.01 4.70 -20.28
CA GLU A 14 6.87 3.25 -20.34
C GLU A 14 7.88 2.54 -19.41
N GLU A 15 9.09 3.05 -19.28
CA GLU A 15 10.12 2.47 -18.41
C GLU A 15 9.70 2.59 -16.94
N PHE A 16 9.09 3.70 -16.57
CA PHE A 16 8.57 3.91 -15.22
C PHE A 16 7.41 2.96 -14.93
N ARG A 17 6.45 2.82 -15.85
CA ARG A 17 5.32 1.88 -15.71
C ARG A 17 5.82 0.44 -15.56
N GLN A 18 6.75 0.01 -16.39
CA GLN A 18 7.34 -1.32 -16.32
C GLN A 18 8.08 -1.56 -14.99
N ARG A 19 8.79 -0.54 -14.50
CA ARG A 19 9.43 -0.62 -13.17
C ARG A 19 8.40 -0.78 -12.06
N ALA A 20 7.35 0.05 -12.05
CA ALA A 20 6.27 -0.01 -11.07
C ALA A 20 5.57 -1.38 -11.10
N THR A 21 5.24 -1.88 -12.27
CA THR A 21 4.62 -3.21 -12.46
C THR A 21 5.51 -4.33 -11.93
N ARG A 22 6.82 -4.30 -12.23
CA ARG A 22 7.76 -5.32 -11.72
C ARG A 22 7.88 -5.28 -10.20
N LEU A 23 7.91 -4.09 -9.60
CA LEU A 23 7.99 -3.94 -8.14
C LEU A 23 6.72 -4.43 -7.47
N SER A 24 5.56 -4.03 -7.98
CA SER A 24 4.26 -4.47 -7.47
C SER A 24 4.11 -5.99 -7.55
N GLY A 25 4.41 -6.60 -8.71
CA GLY A 25 4.38 -8.06 -8.88
C GLY A 25 5.31 -8.79 -7.93
N ARG A 26 6.55 -8.30 -7.74
CA ARG A 26 7.50 -8.91 -6.78
C ARG A 26 6.95 -8.89 -5.36
N HIS A 27 6.36 -7.78 -4.92
CA HIS A 27 5.79 -7.69 -3.58
C HIS A 27 4.55 -8.57 -3.43
N ALA A 28 3.69 -8.64 -4.45
CA ALA A 28 2.52 -9.51 -4.45
C ALA A 28 2.93 -10.98 -4.30
N HIS A 29 3.87 -11.47 -5.10
CA HIS A 29 4.40 -12.83 -4.99
C HIS A 29 5.00 -13.10 -3.61
N ALA A 30 5.81 -12.17 -3.07
CA ALA A 30 6.42 -12.36 -1.76
C ALA A 30 5.36 -12.52 -0.63
N ILE A 31 4.24 -11.82 -0.71
CA ILE A 31 3.13 -11.96 0.25
C ILE A 31 2.50 -13.36 0.11
N ILE A 32 2.16 -13.76 -1.11
CA ILE A 32 1.53 -15.07 -1.38
C ILE A 32 2.45 -16.21 -0.91
N ASP A 33 3.72 -16.16 -1.31
CA ASP A 33 4.72 -17.17 -0.93
C ASP A 33 4.90 -17.24 0.59
N GLY A 34 4.95 -16.08 1.26
CA GLY A 34 5.05 -16.03 2.73
C GLY A 34 3.85 -16.68 3.42
N VAL A 35 2.63 -16.41 2.97
CA VAL A 35 1.41 -17.02 3.50
C VAL A 35 1.39 -18.54 3.26
N GLN A 36 1.78 -18.99 2.07
CA GLN A 36 1.87 -20.41 1.75
C GLN A 36 2.93 -21.14 2.59
N GLU A 37 4.07 -20.49 2.83
CA GLU A 37 5.13 -21.05 3.67
C GLU A 37 4.68 -21.23 5.12
N LEU A 38 4.01 -20.22 5.70
CA LEU A 38 3.45 -20.33 7.05
C LEU A 38 2.45 -21.48 7.16
N SER A 39 1.64 -21.71 6.13
CA SER A 39 0.72 -22.85 6.06
C SER A 39 1.48 -24.18 5.97
N ARG A 40 2.51 -24.29 5.13
CA ARG A 40 3.36 -25.50 5.00
C ARG A 40 4.07 -25.87 6.29
N LEU A 41 4.50 -24.87 7.05
CA LEU A 41 5.16 -25.06 8.36
C LEU A 41 4.16 -25.42 9.47
N GLY A 42 2.86 -25.47 9.17
CA GLY A 42 1.82 -25.76 10.16
C GLY A 42 1.62 -24.67 11.21
N LEU A 43 2.13 -23.47 10.95
CA LEU A 43 1.99 -22.32 11.84
C LEU A 43 0.59 -21.67 11.75
N LEU A 44 -0.10 -21.91 10.64
CA LEU A 44 -1.47 -21.46 10.39
C LEU A 44 -2.33 -22.65 9.96
N ALA A 45 -3.46 -22.83 10.62
CA ALA A 45 -4.44 -23.89 10.27
C ALA A 45 -5.11 -23.60 8.91
N THR A 46 -5.39 -22.34 8.64
CA THR A 46 -5.89 -21.82 7.37
C THR A 46 -5.18 -20.53 7.05
N ALA A 47 -4.79 -20.34 5.80
CA ALA A 47 -4.14 -19.12 5.36
C ALA A 47 -4.59 -18.78 3.94
N SER A 48 -5.00 -17.54 3.71
CA SER A 48 -5.32 -17.01 2.40
C SER A 48 -4.80 -15.60 2.29
N ALA A 49 -4.39 -15.21 1.08
CA ALA A 49 -4.06 -13.83 0.74
C ALA A 49 -4.82 -13.45 -0.53
N GLU A 50 -5.45 -12.30 -0.51
CA GLU A 50 -6.03 -11.67 -1.68
C GLU A 50 -5.33 -10.34 -1.91
N ILE A 51 -4.90 -10.10 -3.13
CA ILE A 51 -4.17 -8.88 -3.50
C ILE A 51 -4.95 -8.16 -4.58
N ARG A 52 -5.22 -6.90 -4.34
CA ARG A 52 -5.90 -6.03 -5.29
C ARG A 52 -5.06 -4.78 -5.54
N ALA A 53 -5.17 -4.23 -6.73
CA ALA A 53 -4.54 -2.98 -7.10
C ALA A 53 -5.59 -1.88 -7.27
N HIS A 54 -5.17 -0.63 -7.18
CA HIS A 54 -6.02 0.53 -7.44
C HIS A 54 -5.23 1.62 -8.20
N PRO A 55 -5.89 2.50 -8.96
CA PRO A 55 -5.23 3.51 -9.79
C PRO A 55 -4.74 4.74 -9.01
N CYS A 56 -5.05 4.85 -7.71
CA CYS A 56 -4.65 6.01 -6.92
C CYS A 56 -3.19 5.90 -6.49
N PRO A 57 -2.42 7.02 -6.49
CA PRO A 57 -1.06 7.00 -5.97
C PRO A 57 -1.07 6.68 -4.46
N PRO A 58 -0.12 5.86 -3.97
CA PRO A 58 -0.03 5.50 -2.57
C PRO A 58 0.53 6.66 -1.76
N MET A 59 -0.32 7.43 -1.09
CA MET A 59 0.07 8.59 -0.30
C MET A 59 0.35 8.25 1.18
N PHE A 60 0.00 7.06 1.60
CA PHE A 60 0.16 6.59 2.98
C PHE A 60 0.19 5.06 3.03
N LYS A 61 0.55 4.53 4.18
CA LYS A 61 0.34 3.12 4.53
C LYS A 61 -0.71 3.00 5.63
N LEU A 62 -1.49 1.95 5.52
CA LEU A 62 -2.53 1.60 6.48
C LEU A 62 -2.47 0.10 6.72
N TYR A 63 -2.36 -0.28 7.99
CA TYR A 63 -2.51 -1.67 8.43
C TYR A 63 -3.70 -1.75 9.36
N ILE A 64 -4.60 -2.66 9.10
CA ILE A 64 -5.77 -2.95 9.95
C ILE A 64 -5.61 -4.39 10.43
N LEU A 65 -5.43 -4.59 11.73
CA LEU A 65 -5.20 -5.90 12.31
C LEU A 65 -6.45 -6.30 13.13
N ASN A 66 -7.04 -7.42 12.75
CA ASN A 66 -8.22 -8.02 13.39
C ASN A 66 -9.45 -7.08 13.49
N GLY A 67 -9.42 -5.91 12.84
CA GLY A 67 -10.42 -4.86 13.00
C GLY A 67 -10.35 -4.10 14.33
N GLU A 68 -9.32 -4.33 15.14
CA GLU A 68 -9.14 -3.77 16.48
C GLU A 68 -7.98 -2.80 16.58
N GLU A 69 -7.00 -2.92 15.69
CA GLU A 69 -5.82 -2.09 15.67
C GLU A 69 -5.56 -1.51 14.29
N VAL A 70 -5.16 -0.25 14.25
CA VAL A 70 -4.80 0.45 13.03
C VAL A 70 -3.43 1.09 13.20
N PHE A 71 -2.57 0.85 12.19
CA PHE A 71 -1.31 1.58 12.05
C PHE A 71 -1.39 2.40 10.76
N PHE A 72 -1.17 3.70 10.88
CA PHE A 72 -1.29 4.65 9.77
C PHE A 72 -0.06 5.55 9.68
N GLY A 73 0.44 5.80 8.47
CA GLY A 73 1.57 6.71 8.27
C GLY A 73 1.57 7.32 6.88
N PHE A 74 1.73 8.64 6.82
CA PHE A 74 1.90 9.35 5.57
C PHE A 74 3.25 9.04 4.90
N TYR A 75 3.26 8.96 3.59
CA TYR A 75 4.50 8.87 2.82
C TYR A 75 5.04 10.28 2.57
N PRO A 76 6.24 10.61 3.07
CA PRO A 76 6.90 11.83 2.66
C PRO A 76 7.23 11.78 1.16
N ILE A 77 7.06 12.92 0.51
CA ILE A 77 7.39 13.07 -0.92
C ILE A 77 8.80 13.68 -0.99
N THR A 78 9.70 12.96 -1.63
CA THR A 78 11.09 13.37 -1.80
C THR A 78 11.48 13.40 -3.28
N ARG A 79 12.45 14.24 -3.63
CA ARG A 79 13.07 14.14 -4.95
C ARG A 79 14.12 13.02 -4.90
N ALA A 80 14.03 12.11 -5.85
CA ALA A 80 14.98 11.00 -6.00
C ALA A 80 15.41 10.85 -7.45
N THR A 81 16.66 10.45 -7.65
CA THR A 81 17.16 10.04 -8.96
C THR A 81 17.10 8.52 -9.03
N ILE A 82 16.38 7.98 -9.98
CA ILE A 82 16.23 6.53 -10.17
C ILE A 82 16.94 6.07 -11.44
N PRO A 83 17.66 4.94 -11.39
CA PRO A 83 18.24 4.34 -12.57
C PRO A 83 17.15 3.63 -13.39
N LEU A 84 17.07 3.97 -14.66
CA LEU A 84 16.24 3.31 -15.66
C LEU A 84 17.12 2.79 -16.81
N PRO A 85 16.65 1.86 -17.65
CA PRO A 85 17.41 1.36 -18.81
C PRO A 85 17.83 2.47 -19.78
N GLY A 86 17.02 3.52 -19.95
CA GLY A 86 17.30 4.70 -20.76
C GLY A 86 18.17 5.77 -20.09
N GLY A 87 18.66 5.54 -18.86
CA GLY A 87 19.46 6.47 -18.07
C GLY A 87 18.77 6.93 -16.80
N ASP A 88 19.54 7.63 -15.97
CA ASP A 88 19.02 8.14 -14.70
C ASP A 88 17.96 9.22 -14.92
N ARG A 89 16.88 9.17 -14.12
CA ARG A 89 15.76 10.14 -14.15
C ARG A 89 15.46 10.68 -12.78
N ASP A 90 15.32 12.00 -12.70
CA ASP A 90 14.81 12.67 -11.50
C ASP A 90 13.30 12.54 -11.43
N MET A 91 12.80 12.15 -10.24
CA MET A 91 11.37 12.04 -9.99
C MET A 91 11.02 12.39 -8.54
N TYR A 92 9.74 12.60 -8.28
CA TYR A 92 9.22 12.61 -6.92
C TYR A 92 8.89 11.19 -6.49
N ASP A 93 9.51 10.75 -5.40
CA ASP A 93 9.31 9.42 -4.82
C ASP A 93 8.53 9.51 -3.51
N LEU A 94 7.68 8.53 -3.29
CA LEU A 94 6.87 8.36 -2.08
C LEU A 94 7.59 7.40 -1.15
N MET A 95 8.29 7.95 -0.14
CA MET A 95 9.22 7.20 0.71
C MET A 95 8.50 6.47 1.85
N GLY A 96 7.86 5.35 1.53
CA GLY A 96 7.13 4.55 2.52
C GLY A 96 7.99 4.00 3.67
N LYS A 97 9.30 3.76 3.45
CA LYS A 97 10.22 3.24 4.48
C LYS A 97 10.46 4.23 5.63
N ASP A 98 10.41 5.53 5.35
CA ASP A 98 10.70 6.59 6.31
C ASP A 98 9.42 7.17 6.96
N ALA A 99 8.26 6.59 6.64
CA ALA A 99 6.99 7.04 7.20
C ALA A 99 6.88 6.69 8.69
N VAL A 100 6.69 7.71 9.51
CA VAL A 100 6.31 7.52 10.91
C VAL A 100 4.91 6.92 10.95
N VAL A 101 4.73 5.91 11.79
CA VAL A 101 3.47 5.19 11.90
C VAL A 101 2.81 5.53 13.23
N PHE A 102 1.55 5.95 13.19
CA PHE A 102 0.71 6.19 14.35
C PHE A 102 -0.12 4.94 14.63
N HIS A 103 -0.26 4.58 15.89
CA HIS A 103 -1.01 3.41 16.33
C HIS A 103 -2.30 3.81 17.04
N HIS A 104 -3.40 3.19 16.65
CA HIS A 104 -4.72 3.31 17.27
C HIS A 104 -5.22 1.92 17.65
N SER A 105 -5.80 1.77 18.85
CA SER A 105 -6.30 0.50 19.36
C SER A 105 -7.63 0.68 20.08
N VAL A 106 -8.57 -0.27 19.91
CA VAL A 106 -9.82 -0.28 20.68
C VAL A 106 -9.56 -0.41 22.18
N HIS A 107 -8.38 -0.90 22.57
CA HIS A 107 -7.98 -1.11 23.97
C HIS A 107 -7.20 0.06 24.57
N SER A 108 -6.93 1.12 23.81
CA SER A 108 -6.13 2.26 24.25
C SER A 108 -6.81 3.12 25.34
N GLY A 109 -8.14 3.10 25.37
CA GLY A 109 -8.94 4.00 26.19
C GLY A 109 -9.00 5.45 25.67
N GLN A 110 -8.40 5.75 24.52
CA GLN A 110 -8.44 7.07 23.91
C GLN A 110 -9.77 7.26 23.16
N PRO A 111 -10.49 8.38 23.38
CA PRO A 111 -11.82 8.57 22.79
C PRO A 111 -11.82 8.67 21.26
N THR A 112 -10.66 8.95 20.66
CA THR A 112 -10.50 9.10 19.19
C THR A 112 -10.21 7.80 18.48
N ASP A 113 -9.76 6.76 19.17
CA ASP A 113 -9.23 5.57 18.52
C ASP A 113 -10.33 4.71 17.88
N ILE A 114 -11.42 4.47 18.58
CA ILE A 114 -12.54 3.71 18.02
C ILE A 114 -13.12 4.38 16.76
N PRO A 115 -13.48 5.68 16.78
CA PRO A 115 -13.91 6.36 15.56
C PRO A 115 -12.88 6.35 14.42
N TYR A 116 -11.59 6.40 14.75
CA TYR A 116 -10.52 6.32 13.75
C TYR A 116 -10.46 4.94 13.10
N ILE A 117 -10.53 3.87 13.89
CA ILE A 117 -10.51 2.48 13.39
C ILE A 117 -11.72 2.22 12.50
N ASP A 118 -12.91 2.65 12.90
CA ASP A 118 -14.14 2.52 12.12
C ASP A 118 -14.03 3.27 10.79
N GLN A 119 -13.47 4.49 10.80
CA GLN A 119 -13.27 5.26 9.58
C GLN A 119 -12.21 4.64 8.66
N ALA A 120 -11.12 4.10 9.22
CA ALA A 120 -10.09 3.40 8.45
C ALA A 120 -10.65 2.16 7.75
N ARG A 121 -11.50 1.38 8.43
CA ARG A 121 -12.18 0.21 7.85
C ARG A 121 -13.14 0.63 6.74
N THR A 122 -14.00 1.62 7.01
CA THR A 122 -14.94 2.16 6.02
C THR A 122 -14.22 2.63 4.76
N TRP A 123 -13.09 3.31 4.93
CA TRP A 123 -12.26 3.74 3.80
C TRP A 123 -11.70 2.54 3.02
N PHE A 124 -11.11 1.55 3.72
CA PHE A 124 -10.57 0.35 3.10
C PHE A 124 -11.64 -0.40 2.31
N ASP A 125 -12.80 -0.68 2.92
CA ASP A 125 -13.90 -1.39 2.28
C ASP A 125 -14.41 -0.63 1.05
N SER A 126 -14.50 0.71 1.14
CA SER A 126 -14.90 1.53 0.00
C SER A 126 -13.93 1.43 -1.19
N MET A 127 -12.62 1.43 -0.92
CA MET A 127 -11.59 1.25 -1.94
C MET A 127 -11.64 -0.14 -2.54
N TRP A 128 -11.80 -1.16 -1.68
CA TRP A 128 -11.88 -2.56 -2.07
C TRP A 128 -13.06 -2.84 -3.00
N ASP A 129 -14.23 -2.33 -2.65
CA ASP A 129 -15.48 -2.64 -3.35
C ASP A 129 -15.72 -1.80 -4.60
N THR A 130 -15.05 -0.63 -4.73
CA THR A 130 -15.41 0.31 -5.81
C THR A 130 -14.35 0.42 -6.90
N ILE A 131 -13.09 0.72 -6.54
CA ILE A 131 -12.07 1.08 -7.53
C ILE A 131 -10.90 0.10 -7.60
N SER A 132 -10.83 -0.86 -6.69
CA SER A 132 -9.80 -1.89 -6.76
C SER A 132 -10.15 -2.98 -7.76
N TYR A 133 -9.13 -3.61 -8.32
CA TYR A 133 -9.24 -4.75 -9.24
C TYR A 133 -8.23 -5.82 -8.85
N GLU A 134 -8.50 -7.07 -9.22
CA GLU A 134 -7.58 -8.17 -8.94
C GLU A 134 -6.19 -7.89 -9.52
N HIS A 135 -5.17 -8.06 -8.68
CA HIS A 135 -3.80 -7.94 -9.14
C HIS A 135 -3.45 -9.21 -9.93
N PRO A 136 -3.01 -9.09 -11.18
CA PRO A 136 -2.50 -10.26 -11.90
C PRO A 136 -1.22 -10.74 -11.19
N ALA A 137 -1.33 -11.85 -10.48
CA ALA A 137 -0.22 -12.50 -9.77
C ALA A 137 0.61 -13.34 -10.75
#